data_cbb640fea3ccc5ffcafeb91e038d3326
#
_entry.id   cbb640fea3ccc5ffcafeb91e038d3326
#
_cell.length_a   1.000
_cell.length_b   1.000
_cell.length_c   1.000
_cell.angle_alpha   90.00
_cell.angle_beta   90.00
_cell.angle_gamma   90.00
#
_symmetry.space_group_name_H-M   'P 1'
#
loop_
_entity.id
_entity.type
_entity.pdbx_description
1 polymer ?
#
loop_
_entity_poly.entity_id
_entity_poly.type
_entity_poly.pdbx_seq_one_letter_code
_entity_poly.pdbx_strand_id
1 'polypeptide(L)'
;MVRLGYDFYHRDCPEVARDLVGKVLVHGDLRLRITETEAYCGVEDTACHAHKGRTKRTEVLYAKAGTVYVYLCYGVHWLLNIVTGEEEDPQAVLIRACVDAPGPGKLTKAMQITGELNWKHVCENADLWIEDDGFQCKIETDKRVGIGYASREDQDRLWRFKLVQE
;
A
#
# COMPACT_ATOMS: atom_id res chain seq x y z
N MET A 1 14.97 15.70 1.88
CA MET A 1 13.82 14.81 1.70
C MET A 1 13.47 14.70 0.23
N VAL A 2 13.27 13.47 -0.25
CA VAL A 2 13.03 13.20 -1.66
C VAL A 2 11.67 12.54 -1.83
N ARG A 3 10.79 13.20 -2.58
CA ARG A 3 9.50 12.61 -2.97
C ARG A 3 9.76 11.43 -3.91
N LEU A 4 9.15 10.27 -3.62
CA LEU A 4 9.32 9.08 -4.44
C LEU A 4 8.61 9.26 -5.78
N GLY A 5 9.30 8.92 -6.86
CA GLY A 5 8.81 9.06 -8.22
C GLY A 5 8.30 7.74 -8.80
N TYR A 6 7.86 7.81 -10.06
CA TYR A 6 7.30 6.67 -10.79
C TYR A 6 8.18 5.42 -10.74
N ASP A 7 9.49 5.58 -10.95
CA ASP A 7 10.41 4.44 -11.00
C ASP A 7 10.45 3.65 -9.70
N PHE A 8 10.19 4.29 -8.57
CA PHE A 8 10.13 3.60 -7.28
C PHE A 8 8.98 2.58 -7.25
N TYR A 9 7.83 2.95 -7.79
CA TYR A 9 6.63 2.11 -7.76
C TYR A 9 6.55 1.12 -8.93
N HIS A 10 7.28 1.38 -10.01
CA HIS A 10 7.28 0.58 -11.23
C HIS A 10 8.21 -0.64 -11.09
N ARG A 11 7.94 -1.45 -10.06
CA ARG A 11 8.71 -2.64 -9.71
C ARG A 11 7.74 -3.69 -9.16
N ASP A 12 8.23 -4.91 -8.94
CA ASP A 12 7.41 -5.96 -8.34
C ASP A 12 6.91 -5.55 -6.97
N CYS A 13 5.67 -5.89 -6.71
CA CYS A 13 4.94 -5.50 -5.50
C CYS A 13 5.67 -5.82 -4.20
N PRO A 14 6.22 -7.04 -3.98
CA PRO A 14 6.92 -7.31 -2.72
C PRO A 14 8.14 -6.42 -2.49
N GLU A 15 8.87 -6.07 -3.54
CA GLU A 15 10.02 -5.16 -3.43
C GLU A 15 9.57 -3.76 -3.00
N VAL A 16 8.52 -3.24 -3.63
CA VAL A 16 7.99 -1.92 -3.30
C VAL A 16 7.45 -1.91 -1.88
N ALA A 17 6.71 -2.95 -1.49
CA ALA A 17 6.15 -3.07 -0.15
C ALA A 17 7.25 -3.02 0.91
N ARG A 18 8.34 -3.74 0.69
CA ARG A 18 9.48 -3.75 1.60
C ARG A 18 10.13 -2.38 1.71
N ASP A 19 10.38 -1.75 0.56
CA ASP A 19 11.09 -0.47 0.52
C ASP A 19 10.25 0.72 0.98
N LEU A 20 8.93 0.58 1.03
CA LEU A 20 8.06 1.62 1.60
C LEU A 20 8.12 1.69 3.13
N VAL A 21 8.49 0.59 3.80
CA VAL A 21 8.64 0.60 5.26
C VAL A 21 9.77 1.56 5.64
N GLY A 22 9.49 2.48 6.54
CA GLY A 22 10.45 3.50 6.96
C GLY A 22 10.37 4.81 6.19
N LYS A 23 9.61 4.85 5.09
CA LYS A 23 9.36 6.10 4.35
C LYS A 23 8.28 6.92 5.05
N VAL A 24 8.11 8.16 4.63
CA VAL A 24 7.15 9.10 5.24
C VAL A 24 5.96 9.32 4.31
N LEU A 25 4.77 9.01 4.81
CA LEU A 25 3.51 9.30 4.13
C LEU A 25 3.12 10.74 4.44
N VAL A 26 2.84 11.52 3.39
CA VAL A 26 2.49 12.94 3.51
C VAL A 26 1.13 13.19 2.90
N HIS A 27 0.25 13.84 3.66
CA HIS A 27 -1.05 14.31 3.15
C HIS A 27 -1.29 15.73 3.67
N GLY A 28 -1.12 16.72 2.80
CA GLY A 28 -1.15 18.12 3.20
C GLY A 28 -0.05 18.41 4.23
N ASP A 29 -0.43 18.87 5.39
CA ASP A 29 0.49 19.17 6.50
C ASP A 29 0.72 17.96 7.42
N LEU A 30 0.02 16.85 7.17
CA LEU A 30 0.12 15.64 7.99
C LEU A 30 1.23 14.74 7.47
N ARG A 31 2.04 14.22 8.38
CA ARG A 31 3.21 13.39 8.05
C ARG A 31 3.34 12.27 9.07
N LEU A 32 3.40 11.02 8.58
CA LEU A 32 3.62 9.85 9.44
C LEU A 32 4.60 8.88 8.77
N ARG A 33 5.48 8.31 9.57
CA ARG A 33 6.41 7.27 9.08
C ARG A 33 5.69 5.95 8.98
N ILE A 34 5.82 5.31 7.82
CA ILE A 34 5.24 4.00 7.52
C ILE A 34 6.01 2.92 8.29
N THR A 35 5.30 2.11 9.06
CA THR A 35 5.89 1.03 9.86
C THR A 35 5.51 -0.36 9.36
N GLU A 36 4.44 -0.49 8.58
CA GLU A 36 4.00 -1.80 8.12
C GLU A 36 3.27 -1.70 6.78
N THR A 37 3.58 -2.65 5.88
CA THR A 37 2.96 -2.76 4.56
C THR A 37 2.62 -4.21 4.26
N GLU A 38 1.69 -4.43 3.30
CA GLU A 38 1.39 -5.75 2.76
C GLU A 38 1.37 -5.69 1.23
N ALA A 39 1.92 -6.74 0.58
CA ALA A 39 1.92 -6.84 -0.87
C ALA A 39 0.75 -7.70 -1.37
N TYR A 40 0.08 -7.25 -2.41
CA TYR A 40 -1.00 -7.97 -3.10
C TYR A 40 -0.64 -8.05 -4.58
N CYS A 41 -0.38 -9.26 -5.07
CA CYS A 41 0.43 -9.46 -6.27
C CYS A 41 -0.32 -9.95 -7.51
N GLY A 42 -1.52 -9.44 -7.74
CA GLY A 42 -2.18 -9.62 -9.02
C GLY A 42 -3.20 -10.76 -9.04
N VAL A 43 -3.60 -11.16 -10.27
CA VAL A 43 -4.69 -12.13 -10.45
C VAL A 43 -4.37 -13.53 -9.91
N GLU A 44 -3.11 -13.90 -9.85
CA GLU A 44 -2.69 -15.20 -9.32
C GLU A 44 -2.68 -15.24 -7.79
N ASP A 45 -2.65 -14.09 -7.14
CA ASP A 45 -2.67 -13.96 -5.69
C ASP A 45 -4.13 -14.04 -5.21
N THR A 46 -4.51 -15.15 -4.60
CA THR A 46 -5.89 -15.38 -4.15
C THR A 46 -6.33 -14.43 -3.04
N ALA A 47 -5.41 -13.73 -2.41
CA ALA A 47 -5.72 -12.70 -1.42
C ALA A 47 -5.96 -11.32 -2.05
N CYS A 48 -5.56 -11.13 -3.31
CA CYS A 48 -5.67 -9.86 -4.02
C CYS A 48 -7.09 -9.65 -4.56
N HIS A 49 -7.60 -8.42 -4.48
CA HIS A 49 -8.92 -8.09 -5.05
C HIS A 49 -9.00 -8.42 -6.55
N ALA A 50 -7.90 -8.31 -7.27
CA ALA A 50 -7.84 -8.61 -8.71
C ALA A 50 -8.07 -10.08 -9.04
N HIS A 51 -7.90 -10.99 -8.08
CA HIS A 51 -8.11 -12.41 -8.30
C HIS A 51 -9.54 -12.73 -8.73
N LYS A 52 -10.52 -11.98 -8.21
CA LYS A 52 -11.94 -12.18 -8.51
C LYS A 52 -12.37 -11.58 -9.86
N GLY A 53 -11.44 -10.96 -10.58
CA GLY A 53 -11.68 -10.39 -11.89
C GLY A 53 -11.61 -8.88 -11.93
N ARG A 54 -11.65 -8.37 -13.15
CA ARG A 54 -11.61 -6.93 -13.43
C ARG A 54 -13.02 -6.36 -13.34
N THR A 55 -13.25 -5.56 -12.32
CA THR A 55 -14.55 -4.94 -12.06
C THR A 55 -14.39 -3.41 -12.04
N LYS A 56 -15.48 -2.68 -11.97
CA LYS A 56 -15.44 -1.23 -11.82
C LYS A 56 -14.60 -0.83 -10.61
N ARG A 57 -14.72 -1.58 -9.52
CA ARG A 57 -13.97 -1.32 -8.28
C ARG A 57 -12.48 -1.62 -8.43
N THR A 58 -12.13 -2.73 -9.07
CA THR A 58 -10.73 -3.16 -9.20
C THR A 58 -10.02 -2.55 -10.40
N GLU A 59 -10.72 -1.82 -11.26
CA GLU A 59 -10.15 -1.21 -12.47
C GLU A 59 -8.93 -0.35 -12.17
N VAL A 60 -8.91 0.34 -11.04
CA VAL A 60 -7.79 1.20 -10.61
C VAL A 60 -6.50 0.42 -10.46
N LEU A 61 -6.57 -0.87 -10.10
CA LEU A 61 -5.38 -1.72 -9.95
C LEU A 61 -4.64 -1.95 -11.25
N TYR A 62 -5.32 -1.77 -12.39
CA TYR A 62 -4.75 -1.94 -13.72
C TYR A 62 -4.10 -0.66 -14.26
N ALA A 63 -4.18 0.43 -13.50
CA ALA A 63 -3.58 1.70 -13.88
C ALA A 63 -2.06 1.68 -13.66
N LYS A 64 -1.38 2.73 -14.09
CA LYS A 64 0.07 2.83 -13.97
C LYS A 64 0.52 2.89 -12.50
N ALA A 65 1.75 2.46 -12.26
CA ALA A 65 2.35 2.47 -10.92
C ALA A 65 2.31 3.87 -10.30
N GLY A 66 2.00 3.92 -8.99
CA GLY A 66 1.84 5.19 -8.27
C GLY A 66 0.39 5.65 -8.17
N THR A 67 -0.54 5.00 -8.86
CA THR A 67 -1.98 5.30 -8.75
C THR A 67 -2.47 4.87 -7.37
N VAL A 68 -3.33 5.68 -6.77
CA VAL A 68 -3.88 5.44 -5.44
C VAL A 68 -5.17 4.64 -5.56
N TYR A 69 -5.27 3.56 -4.77
CA TYR A 69 -6.48 2.77 -4.63
C TYR A 69 -6.95 2.85 -3.17
N VAL A 70 -8.03 3.57 -2.93
CA VAL A 70 -8.64 3.67 -1.60
C VAL A 70 -10.02 3.02 -1.67
N TYR A 71 -10.25 2.04 -0.81
CA TYR A 71 -11.55 1.39 -0.74
C TYR A 71 -12.07 1.34 0.70
N LEU A 72 -13.39 1.15 0.81
CA LEU A 72 -14.06 1.09 2.11
C LEU A 72 -14.15 -0.37 2.57
N CYS A 73 -13.56 -0.66 3.72
CA CYS A 73 -13.54 -2.01 4.30
C CYS A 73 -14.66 -2.13 5.34
N TYR A 74 -15.51 -3.14 5.19
CA TYR A 74 -16.67 -3.37 6.05
C TYR A 74 -17.58 -2.15 6.22
N GLY A 75 -17.57 -1.23 5.23
CA GLY A 75 -18.40 -0.04 5.29
C GLY A 75 -17.97 1.00 6.34
N VAL A 76 -16.81 0.82 6.98
CA VAL A 76 -16.39 1.65 8.14
C VAL A 76 -15.03 2.31 7.93
N HIS A 77 -14.05 1.59 7.38
CA HIS A 77 -12.67 2.06 7.31
C HIS A 77 -12.18 2.20 5.88
N TRP A 78 -11.57 3.33 5.57
CA TRP A 78 -10.85 3.52 4.32
C TRP A 78 -9.49 2.85 4.40
N LEU A 79 -9.10 2.11 3.35
CA LEU A 79 -7.79 1.46 3.26
C LEU A 79 -7.02 2.02 2.08
N LEU A 80 -5.79 2.43 2.33
CA LEU A 80 -4.92 3.09 1.35
C LEU A 80 -3.97 2.09 0.70
N ASN A 81 -4.05 1.97 -0.62
CA ASN A 81 -3.15 1.15 -1.42
C ASN A 81 -2.49 1.99 -2.50
N ILE A 82 -1.28 1.62 -2.88
CA ILE A 82 -0.55 2.23 -4.00
C ILE A 82 -0.30 1.15 -5.05
N VAL A 83 -0.72 1.41 -6.28
CA VAL A 83 -0.53 0.49 -7.40
C VAL A 83 0.95 0.43 -7.77
N THR A 84 1.44 -0.77 -8.07
CA THR A 84 2.84 -1.03 -8.43
C THR A 84 2.93 -1.86 -9.70
N GLY A 85 4.14 -2.10 -10.19
CA GLY A 85 4.35 -2.95 -11.36
C GLY A 85 3.98 -2.28 -12.67
N GLU A 86 3.80 -3.12 -13.69
CA GLU A 86 3.44 -2.64 -15.02
C GLU A 86 1.95 -2.29 -15.10
N GLU A 87 1.63 -1.33 -15.96
CA GLU A 87 0.24 -1.04 -16.31
C GLU A 87 -0.43 -2.30 -16.86
N GLU A 88 -1.68 -2.54 -16.51
CA GLU A 88 -2.46 -3.75 -16.84
C GLU A 88 -2.05 -5.00 -16.05
N ASP A 89 -1.06 -4.91 -15.17
CA ASP A 89 -0.67 -5.97 -14.23
C ASP A 89 -1.09 -5.54 -12.82
N PRO A 90 -2.24 -6.01 -12.30
CA PRO A 90 -2.88 -5.42 -11.11
C PRO A 90 -2.19 -5.81 -9.80
N GLN A 91 -1.14 -5.12 -9.46
CA GLN A 91 -0.42 -5.27 -8.20
C GLN A 91 -0.58 -4.02 -7.34
N ALA A 92 -0.61 -4.17 -6.03
CA ALA A 92 -0.69 -3.03 -5.12
C ALA A 92 -0.09 -3.34 -3.75
N VAL A 93 0.31 -2.27 -3.07
CA VAL A 93 0.80 -2.33 -1.69
C VAL A 93 -0.22 -1.66 -0.79
N LEU A 94 -0.66 -2.36 0.26
CA LEU A 94 -1.48 -1.76 1.33
C LEU A 94 -0.55 -1.10 2.35
N ILE A 95 -0.78 0.16 2.64
CA ILE A 95 -0.13 0.84 3.76
C ILE A 95 -0.90 0.44 5.01
N ARG A 96 -0.28 -0.38 5.86
CA ARG A 96 -0.99 -1.04 6.95
C ARG A 96 -0.84 -0.34 8.30
N ALA A 97 0.29 0.28 8.56
CA ALA A 97 0.51 0.99 9.82
C ALA A 97 1.54 2.10 9.66
N CYS A 98 1.39 3.13 10.48
CA CYS A 98 2.35 4.22 10.63
C CYS A 98 2.65 4.40 12.11
N VAL A 99 3.71 5.15 12.43
CA VAL A 99 4.02 5.54 13.81
C VAL A 99 2.79 6.25 14.40
N ASP A 100 2.37 5.86 15.59
CA ASP A 100 1.20 6.39 16.32
C ASP A 100 -0.14 6.10 15.65
N ALA A 101 -0.15 5.34 14.56
CA ALA A 101 -1.38 4.94 13.87
C ALA A 101 -1.27 3.47 13.43
N PRO A 102 -1.33 2.52 14.39
CA PRO A 102 -1.13 1.09 14.13
C PRO A 102 -2.40 0.43 13.59
N GLY A 103 -2.51 0.35 12.28
CA GLY A 103 -3.64 -0.30 11.61
C GLY A 103 -4.09 0.50 10.40
N PRO A 104 -4.59 -0.20 9.35
CA PRO A 104 -4.89 0.46 8.08
C PRO A 104 -6.03 1.49 8.17
N GLY A 105 -7.03 1.23 9.00
CA GLY A 105 -8.11 2.20 9.23
C GLY A 105 -7.70 3.35 10.14
N LYS A 106 -6.84 3.08 11.14
CA LYS A 106 -6.35 4.12 12.05
C LYS A 106 -5.46 5.12 11.33
N LEU A 107 -4.59 4.65 10.42
CA LEU A 107 -3.70 5.55 9.69
C LEU A 107 -4.48 6.44 8.72
N THR A 108 -5.48 5.91 8.02
CA THR A 108 -6.27 6.74 7.10
C THR A 108 -7.08 7.78 7.86
N LYS A 109 -7.60 7.42 9.03
CA LYS A 109 -8.30 8.37 9.89
C LYS A 109 -7.35 9.47 10.35
N ALA A 110 -6.16 9.10 10.86
CA ALA A 110 -5.16 10.07 11.33
C ALA A 110 -4.67 10.99 10.20
N MET A 111 -4.52 10.47 9.00
CA MET A 111 -4.03 11.19 7.82
C MET A 111 -5.16 11.84 7.02
N GLN A 112 -6.41 11.70 7.44
CA GLN A 112 -7.59 12.26 6.77
C GLN A 112 -7.70 11.78 5.32
N ILE A 113 -7.37 10.51 5.08
CA ILE A 113 -7.43 9.88 3.76
C ILE A 113 -8.80 9.24 3.57
N THR A 114 -9.48 9.57 2.47
CA THR A 114 -10.80 9.05 2.13
C THR A 114 -10.82 8.57 0.68
N GLY A 115 -11.97 8.03 0.25
CA GLY A 115 -12.19 7.59 -1.13
C GLY A 115 -12.03 8.69 -2.18
N GLU A 116 -12.02 9.95 -1.79
CA GLU A 116 -11.79 11.07 -2.71
C GLU A 116 -10.42 10.98 -3.37
N LEU A 117 -9.45 10.31 -2.72
CA LEU A 117 -8.10 10.15 -3.24
C LEU A 117 -7.97 8.97 -4.21
N ASN A 118 -9.00 8.14 -4.35
CA ASN A 118 -9.00 7.02 -5.29
C ASN A 118 -8.76 7.54 -6.72
N TRP A 119 -7.90 6.88 -7.48
CA TRP A 119 -7.46 7.26 -8.82
C TRP A 119 -6.46 8.43 -8.88
N LYS A 120 -6.15 9.10 -7.77
CA LYS A 120 -5.08 10.10 -7.74
C LYS A 120 -3.73 9.40 -7.92
N HIS A 121 -2.67 10.17 -8.12
CA HIS A 121 -1.35 9.62 -8.40
C HIS A 121 -0.32 10.23 -7.46
N VAL A 122 0.34 9.41 -6.64
CA VAL A 122 1.27 9.90 -5.62
C VAL A 122 2.51 10.61 -6.18
N CYS A 123 2.83 10.40 -7.46
CA CYS A 123 3.94 11.09 -8.11
C CYS A 123 3.55 12.48 -8.63
N GLU A 124 2.27 12.74 -8.81
CA GLU A 124 1.75 13.97 -9.44
C GLU A 124 0.85 14.79 -8.54
N ASN A 125 0.25 14.17 -7.51
CA ASN A 125 -0.70 14.86 -6.64
C ASN A 125 0.03 15.90 -5.78
N ALA A 126 -0.60 17.06 -5.61
CA ALA A 126 -0.03 18.16 -4.83
C ALA A 126 -0.16 17.93 -3.32
N ASP A 127 -1.08 17.06 -2.89
CA ASP A 127 -1.41 16.91 -1.47
C ASP A 127 -1.04 15.56 -0.87
N LEU A 128 -0.94 14.48 -1.69
CA LEU A 128 -0.65 13.14 -1.19
C LEU A 128 0.58 12.56 -1.90
N TRP A 129 1.59 12.20 -1.13
CA TRP A 129 2.79 11.53 -1.67
C TRP A 129 3.52 10.79 -0.55
N ILE A 130 4.56 10.07 -0.94
CA ILE A 130 5.46 9.39 -0.01
C ILE A 130 6.87 9.88 -0.32
N GLU A 131 7.67 10.12 0.72
CA GLU A 131 9.02 10.63 0.53
C GLU A 131 10.03 9.87 1.38
N ASP A 132 11.28 9.92 0.92
CA ASP A 132 12.44 9.33 1.59
C ASP A 132 13.20 10.44 2.31
N ASP A 133 13.31 10.32 3.63
CA ASP A 133 14.05 11.27 4.46
C ASP A 133 15.41 10.72 4.90
N GLY A 134 15.83 9.58 4.31
CA GLY A 134 17.13 8.96 4.62
C GLY A 134 17.10 8.02 5.82
N PHE A 135 15.95 7.87 6.47
CA PHE A 135 15.83 6.96 7.62
C PHE A 135 16.15 5.51 7.22
N GLN A 136 16.98 4.85 8.02
CA GLN A 136 17.37 3.46 7.81
C GLN A 136 16.76 2.61 8.90
N CYS A 137 16.21 1.45 8.53
CA CYS A 137 15.61 0.53 9.50
C CYS A 137 15.82 -0.92 9.07
N LYS A 138 15.71 -1.81 10.04
CA LYS A 138 15.61 -3.23 9.75
C LYS A 138 14.15 -3.57 9.49
N ILE A 139 13.92 -4.54 8.61
CA ILE A 139 12.58 -4.96 8.22
C ILE A 139 12.46 -6.46 8.47
N GLU A 140 11.41 -6.88 9.15
CA GLU A 140 11.06 -8.29 9.27
C GLU A 140 9.84 -8.60 8.42
N THR A 141 9.70 -9.85 8.02
CA THR A 141 8.58 -10.31 7.21
C THR A 141 7.66 -11.20 8.02
N ASP A 142 6.38 -11.24 7.64
CA ASP A 142 5.38 -12.06 8.30
C ASP A 142 4.25 -12.34 7.32
N LYS A 143 3.30 -13.17 7.72
CA LYS A 143 2.11 -13.46 6.94
C LYS A 143 1.17 -12.25 6.91
N ARG A 144 0.43 -12.12 5.82
CA ARG A 144 -0.58 -11.06 5.69
C ARG A 144 -1.76 -11.31 6.65
N VAL A 145 -2.42 -10.24 7.06
CA VAL A 145 -3.50 -10.28 8.05
C VAL A 145 -4.87 -10.26 7.35
N GLY A 146 -5.82 -11.04 7.87
CA GLY A 146 -7.21 -10.97 7.42
C GLY A 146 -7.48 -11.61 6.08
N ILE A 147 -6.64 -12.53 5.62
CA ILE A 147 -6.76 -13.18 4.32
C ILE A 147 -7.16 -14.66 4.41
N GLY A 148 -7.97 -15.00 5.41
CA GLY A 148 -8.44 -16.39 5.61
C GLY A 148 -9.22 -16.98 4.44
N TYR A 149 -9.74 -16.15 3.55
CA TYR A 149 -10.43 -16.57 2.32
C TYR A 149 -9.47 -17.03 1.21
N ALA A 150 -8.17 -16.72 1.32
CA ALA A 150 -7.18 -17.05 0.31
C ALA A 150 -6.75 -18.52 0.40
N SER A 151 -6.08 -19.02 -0.66
CA SER A 151 -5.48 -20.36 -0.65
C SER A 151 -4.45 -20.46 0.48
N ARG A 152 -4.20 -21.69 0.94
CA ARG A 152 -3.22 -21.91 1.99
C ARG A 152 -1.83 -21.42 1.59
N GLU A 153 -1.45 -21.66 0.34
CA GLU A 153 -0.18 -21.19 -0.20
C GLU A 153 -0.04 -19.67 -0.07
N ASP A 154 -1.09 -18.93 -0.45
CA ASP A 154 -1.07 -17.48 -0.38
C ASP A 154 -1.16 -16.95 1.06
N GLN A 155 -1.89 -17.66 1.94
CA GLN A 155 -1.91 -17.31 3.36
C GLN A 155 -0.53 -17.42 4.01
N ASP A 156 0.28 -18.37 3.54
CA ASP A 156 1.60 -18.63 4.11
C ASP A 156 2.71 -17.75 3.56
N ARG A 157 2.47 -16.98 2.49
CA ARG A 157 3.46 -16.09 1.92
C ARG A 157 3.81 -14.97 2.89
N LEU A 158 5.12 -14.66 2.99
CA LEU A 158 5.64 -13.64 3.90
C LEU A 158 5.63 -12.27 3.19
N TRP A 159 4.45 -11.80 2.85
CA TRP A 159 4.26 -10.54 2.13
C TRP A 159 3.71 -9.40 3.00
N ARG A 160 3.93 -9.49 4.30
CA ARG A 160 3.75 -8.39 5.23
C ARG A 160 5.12 -7.98 5.76
N PHE A 161 5.44 -6.71 5.66
CA PHE A 161 6.76 -6.14 5.99
C PHE A 161 6.60 -5.17 7.14
N LYS A 162 7.44 -5.34 8.17
CA LYS A 162 7.33 -4.57 9.40
C LYS A 162 8.66 -3.95 9.78
N LEU A 163 8.61 -2.70 10.26
CA LEU A 163 9.77 -2.03 10.81
C LEU A 163 10.13 -2.65 12.14
N VAL A 164 11.40 -3.03 12.29
CA VAL A 164 11.92 -3.54 13.54
C VAL A 164 12.55 -2.38 14.30
N GLN A 165 12.05 -2.14 15.51
CA GLN A 165 12.63 -1.13 16.39
C GLN A 165 13.76 -1.78 17.20
N GLU A 166 14.88 -1.10 17.24
CA GLU A 166 16.02 -1.51 18.06
C GLU A 166 15.92 -0.92 19.48
#